data_b5a6406daca72724a9b80c76ccb6cc97
#
_entry.id   b5a6406daca72724a9b80c76ccb6cc97
#
_cell.length_a   1.000
_cell.length_b   1.000
_cell.length_c   1.000
_cell.angle_alpha   90.00
_cell.angle_beta   90.00
_cell.angle_gamma   90.00
#
_symmetry.space_group_name_H-M   'P 1'
#
loop_
_entity.id
_entity.type
_entity.pdbx_description
1 polymer ?
#
loop_
_entity_poly.entity_id
_entity_poly.type
_entity_poly.pdbx_seq_one_letter_code
_entity_poly.pdbx_strand_id
1 'polypeptide(L)'
;MTQARIAETEKYAHVTFFFNGGVEEPNKGEDRILVKSPKVATYDLKPEMSAYEVCDKLVDAIKSDKYDVIIINFANPDMVGHTGVEDAAIKAIEAVDECVGKAVDALKEVDGQMFICADHGNAEQLIDETTGEPFTAHTCLLYTSPSPRDPK
;
A
#
# COMPACT_ATOMS: atom_id res chain seq x y z
N MET A 1 20.98 11.19 -3.21
CA MET A 1 19.65 10.72 -3.56
C MET A 1 18.72 11.11 -2.44
N THR A 2 17.65 11.81 -2.78
CA THR A 2 16.58 12.22 -1.86
C THR A 2 15.43 11.25 -1.96
N GLN A 3 14.78 10.93 -0.86
CA GLN A 3 13.71 9.95 -0.85
C GLN A 3 12.57 10.33 0.12
N ALA A 4 11.34 9.97 -0.23
CA ALA A 4 10.18 10.05 0.64
C ALA A 4 9.67 8.66 0.99
N ARG A 5 9.24 8.49 2.24
CA ARG A 5 8.57 7.30 2.78
C ARG A 5 7.18 7.72 3.22
N ILE A 6 6.16 7.17 2.58
CA ILE A 6 4.77 7.61 2.80
C ILE A 6 3.92 6.41 3.17
N ALA A 7 3.23 6.48 4.28
CA ALA A 7 2.22 5.49 4.66
C ALA A 7 1.31 6.05 5.77
N GLU A 8 0.16 5.42 5.95
CA GLU A 8 -0.62 5.63 7.16
C GLU A 8 -0.10 4.78 8.33
N THR A 9 -0.57 5.06 9.56
CA THR A 9 -0.03 4.52 10.82
C THR A 9 0.20 3.01 10.78
N GLU A 10 -0.74 2.22 10.25
CA GLU A 10 -0.68 0.76 10.27
C GLU A 10 0.48 0.17 9.42
N LYS A 11 0.91 0.91 8.41
CA LYS A 11 1.98 0.48 7.51
C LYS A 11 3.22 1.39 7.53
N TYR A 12 3.28 2.34 8.46
CA TYR A 12 4.41 3.25 8.55
C TYR A 12 5.74 2.53 8.81
N ALA A 13 5.77 1.59 9.74
CA ALA A 13 6.97 0.81 10.04
C ALA A 13 7.44 -0.03 8.83
N HIS A 14 6.52 -0.44 7.94
CA HIS A 14 6.86 -1.23 6.76
C HIS A 14 7.70 -0.44 5.76
N VAL A 15 7.40 0.84 5.57
CA VAL A 15 8.16 1.71 4.65
C VAL A 15 9.32 2.44 5.32
N THR A 16 9.50 2.32 6.63
CA THR A 16 10.57 2.95 7.41
C THR A 16 11.46 1.92 8.09
N PHE A 17 11.15 1.52 9.30
CA PHE A 17 11.95 0.62 10.12
C PHE A 17 12.31 -0.70 9.41
N PHE A 18 11.30 -1.44 8.92
CA PHE A 18 11.55 -2.72 8.26
C PHE A 18 12.27 -2.54 6.92
N PHE A 19 11.87 -1.54 6.15
CA PHE A 19 12.52 -1.25 4.87
C PHE A 19 13.99 -0.82 5.04
N ASN A 20 14.33 -0.20 6.18
CA ASN A 20 15.69 0.18 6.54
C ASN A 20 16.45 -0.94 7.28
N GLY A 21 15.99 -2.19 7.18
CA GLY A 21 16.67 -3.35 7.77
C GLY A 21 16.67 -3.36 9.31
N GLY A 22 15.63 -2.82 9.93
CA GLY A 22 15.47 -2.75 11.38
C GLY A 22 16.17 -1.53 12.02
N VAL A 23 16.50 -0.52 11.24
CA VAL A 23 17.11 0.73 11.72
C VAL A 23 16.03 1.81 11.81
N GLU A 24 15.83 2.35 13.01
CA GLU A 24 14.81 3.40 13.25
C GLU A 24 15.24 4.77 12.69
N GLU A 25 16.53 5.08 12.76
CA GLU A 25 17.05 6.36 12.29
C GLU A 25 16.85 6.52 10.77
N PRO A 26 16.32 7.67 10.31
CA PRO A 26 16.21 7.93 8.88
C PRO A 26 17.57 7.95 8.18
N ASN A 27 17.64 7.41 6.97
CA ASN A 27 18.81 7.52 6.14
C ASN A 27 19.04 8.98 5.70
N LYS A 28 20.26 9.32 5.36
CA LYS A 28 20.56 10.66 4.82
C LYS A 28 19.73 10.95 3.57
N GLY A 29 18.92 12.00 3.61
CA GLY A 29 18.04 12.41 2.53
C GLY A 29 16.70 11.67 2.52
N GLU A 30 16.33 10.98 3.61
CA GLU A 30 15.05 10.31 3.81
C GLU A 30 14.08 11.22 4.57
N ASP A 31 13.01 11.62 3.93
CA ASP A 31 11.86 12.27 4.56
C ASP A 31 10.77 11.24 4.83
N ARG A 32 10.11 11.35 5.97
CA ARG A 32 9.02 10.47 6.39
C ARG A 32 7.72 11.25 6.50
N ILE A 33 6.70 10.79 5.79
CA ILE A 33 5.37 11.38 5.74
C ILE A 33 4.38 10.38 6.30
N LEU A 34 4.00 10.59 7.57
CA LEU A 34 3.02 9.77 8.26
C LEU A 34 1.64 10.39 8.16
N VAL A 35 0.68 9.63 7.66
CA VAL A 35 -0.75 9.90 7.72
C VAL A 35 -1.36 9.08 8.86
N LYS A 36 -2.26 9.67 9.64
CA LYS A 36 -2.90 8.94 10.74
C LYS A 36 -4.00 8.04 10.21
N SER A 37 -3.97 6.76 10.59
CA SER A 37 -5.08 5.85 10.33
C SER A 37 -6.35 6.28 11.07
N PRO A 38 -7.55 5.97 10.52
CA PRO A 38 -8.81 6.34 11.15
C PRO A 38 -8.99 5.59 12.48
N LYS A 39 -9.59 6.25 13.45
CA LYS A 39 -9.92 5.66 14.76
C LYS A 39 -11.26 4.95 14.70
N VAL A 40 -11.27 3.75 14.18
CA VAL A 40 -12.45 2.85 14.10
C VAL A 40 -12.17 1.56 14.86
N ALA A 41 -13.22 0.83 15.24
CA ALA A 41 -13.06 -0.44 15.95
C ALA A 41 -12.43 -1.51 15.06
N THR A 42 -12.89 -1.59 13.81
CA THR A 42 -12.37 -2.48 12.77
C THR A 42 -12.41 -1.75 11.42
N TYR A 43 -11.52 -2.07 10.50
CA TYR A 43 -11.36 -1.31 9.26
C TYR A 43 -12.40 -1.60 8.19
N ASP A 44 -13.23 -2.65 8.34
CA ASP A 44 -14.43 -2.86 7.53
C ASP A 44 -15.47 -1.73 7.68
N LEU A 45 -15.46 -1.02 8.82
CA LEU A 45 -16.32 0.14 9.05
C LEU A 45 -15.88 1.39 8.27
N LYS A 46 -14.64 1.41 7.81
CA LYS A 46 -14.07 2.48 6.99
C LYS A 46 -13.01 1.92 6.02
N PRO A 47 -13.45 1.22 4.95
CA PRO A 47 -12.55 0.48 4.05
C PRO A 47 -11.53 1.35 3.31
N GLU A 48 -11.90 2.60 3.00
CA GLU A 48 -10.99 3.56 2.39
C GLU A 48 -9.86 4.00 3.34
N MET A 49 -10.00 3.74 4.65
CA MET A 49 -9.02 4.12 5.68
C MET A 49 -8.54 5.57 5.50
N SER A 50 -7.25 5.78 5.32
CA SER A 50 -6.67 7.09 4.99
C SER A 50 -6.03 7.12 3.59
N ALA A 51 -6.43 6.21 2.69
CA ALA A 51 -5.82 6.08 1.37
C ALA A 51 -5.84 7.38 0.56
N TYR A 52 -6.93 8.13 0.59
CA TYR A 52 -7.04 9.39 -0.14
C TYR A 52 -6.07 10.46 0.38
N GLU A 53 -5.90 10.58 1.70
CA GLU A 53 -4.92 11.53 2.27
C GLU A 53 -3.48 11.08 1.96
N VAL A 54 -3.21 9.77 2.02
CA VAL A 54 -1.92 9.20 1.60
C VAL A 54 -1.65 9.50 0.12
N CYS A 55 -2.68 9.34 -0.73
CA CYS A 55 -2.61 9.64 -2.15
C CYS A 55 -2.32 11.13 -2.42
N ASP A 56 -2.99 12.05 -1.71
CA ASP A 56 -2.75 13.49 -1.86
C ASP A 56 -1.29 13.83 -1.51
N LYS A 57 -0.74 13.25 -0.42
CA LYS A 57 0.67 13.40 -0.06
C LYS A 57 1.63 12.82 -1.09
N LEU A 58 1.24 11.69 -1.70
CA LEU A 58 2.01 11.08 -2.78
C LEU A 58 2.06 11.99 -4.01
N VAL A 59 0.91 12.49 -4.46
CA VAL A 59 0.80 13.39 -5.62
C VAL A 59 1.59 14.69 -5.39
N ASP A 60 1.47 15.27 -4.20
CA ASP A 60 2.24 16.45 -3.80
C ASP A 60 3.76 16.16 -3.84
N ALA A 61 4.19 15.00 -3.33
CA ALA A 61 5.58 14.59 -3.33
C ALA A 61 6.13 14.39 -4.77
N ILE A 62 5.34 13.74 -5.65
CA ILE A 62 5.68 13.56 -7.06
C ILE A 62 5.87 14.90 -7.76
N LYS A 63 4.89 15.81 -7.61
CA LYS A 63 4.88 17.12 -8.29
C LYS A 63 5.89 18.12 -7.71
N SER A 64 6.43 17.85 -6.53
CA SER A 64 7.39 18.76 -5.87
C SER A 64 8.78 18.78 -6.50
N ASP A 65 9.10 17.82 -7.34
CA ASP A 65 10.45 17.60 -7.92
C ASP A 65 11.57 17.51 -6.85
N LYS A 66 11.21 17.16 -5.63
CA LYS A 66 12.13 17.12 -4.48
C LYS A 66 12.80 15.76 -4.32
N TYR A 67 12.13 14.69 -4.74
CA TYR A 67 12.53 13.33 -4.43
C TYR A 67 12.93 12.54 -5.66
N ASP A 68 14.10 11.90 -5.57
CA ASP A 68 14.59 10.95 -6.58
C ASP A 68 13.82 9.61 -6.49
N VAL A 69 13.39 9.23 -5.29
CA VAL A 69 12.66 7.97 -5.01
C VAL A 69 11.56 8.22 -4.00
N ILE A 70 10.38 7.66 -4.26
CA ILE A 70 9.24 7.66 -3.32
C ILE A 70 8.86 6.21 -3.05
N ILE A 71 8.76 5.83 -1.78
CA ILE A 71 8.30 4.52 -1.34
C ILE A 71 7.04 4.71 -0.53
N ILE A 72 5.99 4.03 -0.95
CA ILE A 72 4.64 4.15 -0.38
C ILE A 72 4.06 2.77 -0.12
N ASN A 73 3.22 2.66 0.91
CA ASN A 73 2.36 1.51 1.12
C ASN A 73 0.93 1.97 1.39
N PHE A 74 -0.03 1.38 0.67
CA PHE A 74 -1.46 1.49 0.96
C PHE A 74 -1.88 0.33 1.85
N ALA A 75 -2.33 0.62 3.06
CA ALA A 75 -2.64 -0.38 4.07
C ALA A 75 -3.95 -1.14 3.82
N ASN A 76 -4.82 -0.61 2.98
CA ASN A 76 -6.22 -1.01 2.86
C ASN A 76 -6.45 -2.48 2.57
N PRO A 77 -5.86 -3.10 1.52
CA PRO A 77 -6.17 -4.49 1.19
C PRO A 77 -5.82 -5.46 2.32
N ASP A 78 -4.71 -5.21 3.02
CA ASP A 78 -4.28 -6.04 4.14
C ASP A 78 -5.14 -5.80 5.37
N MET A 79 -5.25 -4.56 5.83
CA MET A 79 -5.95 -4.24 7.09
C MET A 79 -7.44 -4.55 7.04
N VAL A 80 -8.09 -4.31 5.90
CA VAL A 80 -9.49 -4.66 5.68
C VAL A 80 -9.65 -6.16 5.43
N GLY A 81 -8.72 -6.78 4.70
CA GLY A 81 -8.68 -8.22 4.46
C GLY A 81 -8.70 -9.04 5.76
N HIS A 82 -7.99 -8.59 6.78
CA HIS A 82 -7.99 -9.20 8.11
C HIS A 82 -9.36 -9.25 8.79
N THR A 83 -10.33 -8.48 8.33
CA THR A 83 -11.71 -8.52 8.85
C THR A 83 -12.53 -9.66 8.27
N GLY A 84 -12.13 -10.23 7.13
CA GLY A 84 -12.88 -11.27 6.42
C GLY A 84 -14.20 -10.77 5.80
N VAL A 85 -14.41 -9.46 5.71
CA VAL A 85 -15.64 -8.86 5.16
C VAL A 85 -15.43 -8.52 3.69
N GLU A 86 -15.96 -9.35 2.79
CA GLU A 86 -15.74 -9.25 1.34
C GLU A 86 -16.14 -7.90 0.75
N ASP A 87 -17.36 -7.41 1.05
CA ASP A 87 -17.84 -6.12 0.55
C ASP A 87 -16.95 -4.95 0.98
N ALA A 88 -16.34 -5.05 2.17
CA ALA A 88 -15.40 -4.05 2.65
C ALA A 88 -14.05 -4.16 1.93
N ALA A 89 -13.57 -5.38 1.70
CA ALA A 89 -12.32 -5.61 0.96
C ALA A 89 -12.42 -5.09 -0.48
N ILE A 90 -13.56 -5.30 -1.16
CA ILE A 90 -13.81 -4.74 -2.50
C ILE A 90 -13.69 -3.21 -2.47
N LYS A 91 -14.36 -2.53 -1.54
CA LYS A 91 -14.30 -1.07 -1.41
C LYS A 91 -12.89 -0.58 -1.07
N ALA A 92 -12.15 -1.34 -0.27
CA ALA A 92 -10.76 -1.03 0.04
C ALA A 92 -9.88 -1.06 -1.21
N ILE A 93 -10.05 -2.07 -2.06
CA ILE A 93 -9.31 -2.21 -3.32
C ILE A 93 -9.72 -1.12 -4.32
N GLU A 94 -11.01 -0.81 -4.44
CA GLU A 94 -11.51 0.29 -5.30
C GLU A 94 -10.89 1.64 -4.90
N ALA A 95 -10.80 1.93 -3.61
CA ALA A 95 -10.16 3.16 -3.12
C ALA A 95 -8.66 3.21 -3.46
N VAL A 96 -7.95 2.08 -3.36
CA VAL A 96 -6.53 1.99 -3.72
C VAL A 96 -6.35 2.12 -5.23
N ASP A 97 -7.21 1.49 -6.05
CA ASP A 97 -7.17 1.59 -7.51
C ASP A 97 -7.33 3.05 -7.98
N GLU A 98 -8.29 3.78 -7.41
CA GLU A 98 -8.46 5.22 -7.67
C GLU A 98 -7.21 6.02 -7.32
N CYS A 99 -6.60 5.74 -6.16
CA CYS A 99 -5.38 6.40 -5.70
C CYS A 99 -4.19 6.10 -6.62
N VAL A 100 -4.04 4.86 -7.05
CA VAL A 100 -3.01 4.44 -8.01
C VAL A 100 -3.21 5.16 -9.35
N GLY A 101 -4.45 5.27 -9.84
CA GLY A 101 -4.77 6.05 -11.03
C GLY A 101 -4.28 7.49 -10.95
N LYS A 102 -4.56 8.19 -9.85
CA LYS A 102 -4.09 9.56 -9.60
C LYS A 102 -2.56 9.65 -9.55
N ALA A 103 -1.89 8.68 -8.94
CA ALA A 103 -0.43 8.63 -8.90
C ALA A 103 0.19 8.43 -10.29
N VAL A 104 -0.40 7.54 -11.10
CA VAL A 104 0.02 7.33 -12.50
C VAL A 104 -0.09 8.60 -13.32
N ASP A 105 -1.20 9.33 -13.17
CA ASP A 105 -1.39 10.58 -13.91
C ASP A 105 -0.40 11.66 -13.48
N ALA A 106 -0.15 11.77 -12.16
CA ALA A 106 0.89 12.69 -11.66
C ALA A 106 2.29 12.34 -12.18
N LEU A 107 2.63 11.04 -12.25
CA LEU A 107 3.93 10.58 -12.76
C LEU A 107 4.11 10.85 -14.25
N LYS A 108 3.05 10.75 -15.05
CA LYS A 108 3.10 11.12 -16.48
C LYS A 108 3.44 12.60 -16.68
N GLU A 109 3.01 13.49 -15.77
CA GLU A 109 3.30 14.91 -15.84
C GLU A 109 4.79 15.22 -15.61
N VAL A 110 5.51 14.35 -14.89
CA VAL A 110 6.94 14.54 -14.53
C VAL A 110 7.87 13.52 -15.19
N ASP A 111 7.40 12.76 -16.18
CA ASP A 111 8.17 11.69 -16.87
C ASP A 111 8.75 10.65 -15.88
N GLY A 112 8.01 10.36 -14.82
CA GLY A 112 8.39 9.43 -13.76
C GLY A 112 8.12 7.98 -14.11
N GLN A 113 8.70 7.05 -13.32
CA GLN A 113 8.47 5.60 -13.43
C GLN A 113 7.88 5.05 -12.15
N MET A 114 7.05 4.02 -12.24
CA MET A 114 6.43 3.38 -11.08
C MET A 114 6.53 1.86 -11.17
N PHE A 115 6.81 1.24 -10.02
CA PHE A 115 6.65 -0.19 -9.80
C PHE A 115 5.52 -0.41 -8.81
N ILE A 116 4.59 -1.30 -9.13
CA ILE A 116 3.48 -1.69 -8.24
C ILE A 116 3.68 -3.16 -7.88
N CYS A 117 3.69 -3.45 -6.59
CA CYS A 117 3.78 -4.81 -6.07
C CYS A 117 2.99 -4.92 -4.75
N ALA A 118 2.67 -6.14 -4.37
CA ALA A 118 2.26 -6.45 -3.00
C ALA A 118 3.47 -6.94 -2.21
N ASP A 119 3.44 -6.80 -0.88
CA ASP A 119 4.44 -7.34 0.04
C ASP A 119 4.09 -8.77 0.48
N HIS A 120 2.80 -9.12 0.52
CA HIS A 120 2.25 -10.45 0.78
C HIS A 120 0.82 -10.54 0.24
N GLY A 121 0.23 -11.73 0.26
CA GLY A 121 -1.18 -11.94 -0.05
C GLY A 121 -2.04 -11.83 1.21
N ASN A 122 -3.30 -11.45 1.03
CA ASN A 122 -4.36 -11.41 2.05
C ASN A 122 -5.74 -11.32 1.41
N ALA A 123 -6.08 -10.17 0.80
CA ALA A 123 -7.42 -9.87 0.29
C ALA A 123 -7.87 -10.75 -0.89
N GLU A 124 -6.96 -11.48 -1.54
CA GLU A 124 -7.28 -12.42 -2.61
C GLU A 124 -7.93 -13.71 -2.10
N GLN A 125 -7.86 -13.98 -0.79
CA GLN A 125 -8.47 -15.14 -0.16
C GLN A 125 -9.13 -14.76 1.17
N LEU A 126 -10.41 -14.46 1.16
CA LEU A 126 -11.20 -14.06 2.34
C LEU A 126 -11.99 -15.21 2.96
N ILE A 127 -12.05 -16.36 2.30
CA ILE A 127 -12.78 -17.55 2.75
C ILE A 127 -11.83 -18.75 2.69
N ASP A 128 -11.81 -19.54 3.75
CA ASP A 128 -11.16 -20.85 3.74
C ASP A 128 -12.01 -21.83 2.92
N GLU A 129 -11.47 -22.29 1.80
CA GLU A 129 -12.18 -23.17 0.87
C GLU A 129 -12.55 -24.53 1.47
N THR A 130 -11.87 -24.92 2.55
CA THR A 130 -12.09 -26.21 3.21
C THR A 130 -13.21 -26.14 4.25
N THR A 131 -13.22 -25.05 5.02
CA THR A 131 -14.17 -24.87 6.15
C THR A 131 -15.34 -23.98 5.82
N GLY A 132 -15.23 -23.09 4.81
CA GLY A 132 -16.21 -22.07 4.49
C GLY A 132 -16.23 -20.89 5.48
N GLU A 133 -15.30 -20.86 6.43
CA GLU A 133 -15.19 -19.80 7.42
C GLU A 133 -14.32 -18.62 6.89
N PRO A 134 -14.45 -17.42 7.48
CA PRO A 134 -13.59 -16.30 7.11
C PRO A 134 -12.10 -16.63 7.29
N PHE A 135 -11.32 -16.39 6.25
CA PHE A 135 -9.87 -16.51 6.27
C PHE A 135 -9.25 -15.12 6.48
N THR A 136 -8.59 -14.92 7.60
CA THR A 136 -8.10 -13.61 8.06
C THR A 136 -6.57 -13.55 8.20
N ALA A 137 -5.86 -14.57 7.70
CA ALA A 137 -4.41 -14.65 7.76
C ALA A 137 -3.76 -14.20 6.44
N HIS A 138 -2.47 -13.89 6.50
CA HIS A 138 -1.71 -13.67 5.28
C HIS A 138 -1.57 -14.95 4.47
N THR A 139 -1.61 -14.81 3.16
CA THR A 139 -1.28 -15.86 2.20
C THR A 139 0.10 -15.64 1.61
N CYS A 140 0.63 -16.63 0.91
CA CYS A 140 1.81 -16.44 0.09
C CYS A 140 1.45 -15.57 -1.12
N LEU A 141 2.30 -14.59 -1.41
CA LEU A 141 2.18 -13.85 -2.66
C LEU A 141 2.34 -14.81 -3.83
N LEU A 142 1.29 -14.98 -4.61
CA LEU A 142 1.36 -15.73 -5.85
C LEU A 142 2.14 -14.89 -6.87
N TYR A 143 3.20 -15.47 -7.43
CA TYR A 143 3.96 -14.86 -8.52
C TYR A 143 3.12 -14.85 -9.79
N THR A 144 2.16 -13.93 -9.87
CA THR A 144 1.22 -13.86 -10.98
C THR A 144 1.66 -12.88 -12.08
N SER A 145 2.67 -12.06 -11.80
CA SER A 145 3.26 -11.21 -12.83
C SER A 145 4.17 -12.06 -13.72
N PRO A 146 3.82 -12.28 -14.99
CA PRO A 146 4.66 -13.06 -15.89
C PRO A 146 6.02 -12.37 -16.04
N SER A 147 7.08 -13.07 -15.64
CA SER A 147 8.45 -12.67 -15.92
C SER A 147 8.76 -12.94 -17.41
N PRO A 148 9.53 -12.08 -18.08
CA PRO A 148 10.03 -12.39 -19.44
C PRO A 148 10.82 -13.71 -19.52
N ARG A 149 11.23 -14.28 -18.39
CA ARG A 149 11.95 -15.55 -18.27
C ARG A 149 11.05 -16.73 -17.94
N ASP A 150 9.77 -16.51 -17.63
CA ASP A 150 8.85 -17.60 -17.35
C ASP A 150 8.54 -18.34 -18.66
N PRO A 151 8.74 -19.66 -18.72
CA PRO A 151 8.38 -20.42 -19.90
C PRO A 151 6.86 -20.34 -20.12
N LYS A 152 6.45 -20.10 -21.35
CA LYS A 152 5.05 -20.10 -21.76
C LYS A 152 4.47 -21.50 -21.73
#